data_93dabfd15985529a982b170b34eae98d
#
_entry.id   93dabfd15985529a982b170b34eae98d
#
_cell.length_a   1.000
_cell.length_b   1.000
_cell.length_c   1.000
_cell.angle_alpha   90.00
_cell.angle_beta   90.00
_cell.angle_gamma   90.00
#
_symmetry.space_group_name_H-M   'P 1'
#
loop_
_entity.id
_entity.type
_entity.pdbx_description
1 polymer ?
#
loop_
_entity_poly.entity_id
_entity_poly.type
_entity_poly.pdbx_seq_one_letter_code
_entity_poly.pdbx_strand_id
1 'polypeptide(L)'
;ALYKDTYIPFATTHPKIKFFTIEDAECAAKYNSKVPGILFKNKNFEEGKQIAYDGAATLEALDAWVAPMMIPKYFEWSDDEYDQIFKKDQLTLVLFRDDKDKDEAYAQAFEKSAKLNEGKSLFSWNNGVKGAHSKGVKILGANE
;
A
#
# COMPACT_ATOMS: atom_id res chain seq x y z
N ALA A 1 -20.08 -17.26 10.27
CA ALA A 1 -19.66 -15.96 10.75
C ALA A 1 -18.42 -15.48 9.99
N LEU A 2 -17.26 -15.21 10.61
CA LEU A 2 -16.13 -14.52 9.98
C LEU A 2 -15.75 -15.00 8.56
N TYR A 3 -15.70 -16.32 8.33
CA TYR A 3 -15.31 -16.86 7.03
C TYR A 3 -16.37 -16.61 5.94
N LYS A 4 -17.61 -17.06 6.16
CA LYS A 4 -18.66 -17.00 5.13
C LYS A 4 -19.21 -15.59 4.90
N ASP A 5 -19.37 -14.83 5.98
CA ASP A 5 -20.12 -13.58 5.95
C ASP A 5 -19.20 -12.36 5.74
N THR A 6 -17.89 -12.53 5.94
CA THR A 6 -16.91 -11.44 5.81
C THR A 6 -15.80 -11.78 4.82
N TYR A 7 -15.04 -12.86 5.06
CA TYR A 7 -13.86 -13.17 4.28
C TYR A 7 -14.16 -13.52 2.82
N ILE A 8 -15.17 -14.35 2.56
CA ILE A 8 -15.56 -14.72 1.17
C ILE A 8 -16.08 -13.52 0.38
N PRO A 9 -17.03 -12.70 0.89
CA PRO A 9 -17.45 -11.48 0.20
C PRO A 9 -16.29 -10.51 -0.05
N PHE A 10 -15.42 -10.31 0.93
CA PHE A 10 -14.23 -9.47 0.77
C PHE A 10 -13.31 -9.98 -0.34
N ALA A 11 -13.04 -11.28 -0.39
CA ALA A 11 -12.21 -11.88 -1.44
C ALA A 11 -12.81 -11.67 -2.84
N THR A 12 -14.12 -11.71 -2.95
CA THR A 12 -14.84 -11.52 -4.23
C THR A 12 -14.73 -10.08 -4.73
N THR A 13 -14.72 -9.10 -3.83
CA THR A 13 -14.65 -7.67 -4.19
C THR A 13 -13.22 -7.17 -4.40
N HIS A 14 -12.20 -7.95 -4.03
CA HIS A 14 -10.79 -7.54 -4.08
C HIS A 14 -9.92 -8.47 -4.97
N PRO A 15 -10.15 -8.53 -6.29
CA PRO A 15 -9.47 -9.48 -7.18
C PRO A 15 -7.94 -9.25 -7.29
N LYS A 16 -7.45 -8.08 -6.89
CA LYS A 16 -6.01 -7.76 -6.87
C LYS A 16 -5.28 -8.38 -5.67
N ILE A 17 -6.00 -8.86 -4.66
CA ILE A 17 -5.44 -9.53 -3.49
C ILE A 17 -5.47 -11.04 -3.71
N LYS A 18 -4.40 -11.72 -3.33
CA LYS A 18 -4.38 -13.20 -3.29
C LYS A 18 -4.91 -13.67 -1.94
N PHE A 19 -5.93 -14.52 -1.98
CA PHE A 19 -6.58 -15.07 -0.79
C PHE A 19 -6.22 -16.53 -0.59
N PHE A 20 -5.97 -16.90 0.65
CA PHE A 20 -5.67 -18.28 1.05
C PHE A 20 -6.45 -18.60 2.32
N THR A 21 -6.86 -19.84 2.47
CA THR A 21 -7.45 -20.36 3.70
C THR A 21 -6.56 -21.45 4.29
N ILE A 22 -6.44 -21.44 5.61
CA ILE A 22 -5.72 -22.46 6.37
C ILE A 22 -6.72 -23.04 7.37
N GLU A 23 -7.05 -24.31 7.21
CA GLU A 23 -7.99 -25.03 8.09
C GLU A 23 -7.27 -25.80 9.21
N ASP A 24 -6.00 -26.08 9.00
CA ASP A 24 -5.16 -26.82 9.94
C ASP A 24 -4.61 -25.89 11.03
N ALA A 25 -4.86 -26.24 12.30
CA ALA A 25 -4.45 -25.43 13.45
C ALA A 25 -2.93 -25.40 13.65
N GLU A 26 -2.21 -26.48 13.33
CA GLU A 26 -0.75 -26.53 13.45
C GLU A 26 -0.10 -25.63 12.38
N CYS A 27 -0.69 -25.63 11.18
CA CYS A 27 -0.28 -24.73 10.13
C CYS A 27 -0.53 -23.27 10.50
N ALA A 28 -1.68 -22.94 11.07
CA ALA A 28 -2.01 -21.59 11.53
C ALA A 28 -1.05 -21.11 12.64
N ALA A 29 -0.65 -22.00 13.55
CA ALA A 29 0.30 -21.69 14.61
C ALA A 29 1.68 -21.28 14.08
N LYS A 30 2.12 -21.81 12.93
CA LYS A 30 3.39 -21.40 12.27
C LYS A 30 3.40 -19.93 11.85
N TYR A 31 2.22 -19.35 11.67
CA TYR A 31 2.04 -17.94 11.33
C TYR A 31 1.67 -17.07 12.55
N ASN A 32 1.78 -17.61 13.76
CA ASN A 32 1.34 -16.94 15.00
C ASN A 32 -0.12 -16.43 14.91
N SER A 33 -0.96 -17.14 14.19
CA SER A 33 -2.37 -16.77 13.98
C SER A 33 -3.27 -17.44 15.00
N LYS A 34 -4.22 -16.67 15.52
CA LYS A 34 -5.38 -17.23 16.25
C LYS A 34 -6.35 -17.84 15.24
N VAL A 35 -7.02 -18.90 15.64
CA VAL A 35 -8.07 -19.54 14.83
C VAL A 35 -9.42 -19.40 15.56
N PRO A 36 -10.44 -18.80 14.95
CA PRO A 36 -10.43 -18.15 13.64
C PRO A 36 -9.72 -16.79 13.64
N GLY A 37 -9.06 -16.47 12.55
CA GLY A 37 -8.35 -15.19 12.39
C GLY A 37 -8.07 -14.87 10.94
N ILE A 38 -7.74 -13.62 10.67
CA ILE A 38 -7.30 -13.13 9.36
C ILE A 38 -5.91 -12.52 9.53
N LEU A 39 -5.00 -12.87 8.61
CA LEU A 39 -3.67 -12.28 8.51
C LEU A 39 -3.53 -11.58 7.16
N PHE A 40 -2.94 -10.41 7.18
CA PHE A 40 -2.54 -9.71 5.98
C PHE A 40 -1.03 -9.71 5.85
N LYS A 41 -0.54 -10.10 4.67
CA LYS A 41 0.87 -10.07 4.31
C LYS A 41 1.02 -9.29 3.01
N ASN A 42 1.85 -8.26 3.02
CA ASN A 42 2.14 -7.46 1.84
C ASN A 42 3.62 -7.57 1.50
N LYS A 43 3.93 -7.64 0.20
CA LYS A 43 5.31 -7.62 -0.30
C LYS A 43 6.09 -6.35 0.09
N ASN A 44 5.35 -5.26 0.37
CA ASN A 44 5.91 -3.97 0.77
C ASN A 44 6.27 -3.92 2.27
N PHE A 45 5.90 -4.93 3.04
CA PHE A 45 6.36 -5.07 4.42
C PHE A 45 7.77 -5.65 4.47
N GLU A 46 8.44 -5.42 5.58
CA GLU A 46 9.69 -6.14 5.89
C GLU A 46 9.48 -7.64 5.73
N GLU A 47 10.51 -8.35 5.31
CA GLU A 47 10.45 -9.78 5.08
C GLU A 47 9.92 -10.51 6.33
N GLY A 48 8.89 -11.34 6.14
CA GLY A 48 8.25 -12.08 7.22
C GLY A 48 7.20 -11.30 8.04
N LYS A 49 7.09 -9.97 7.88
CA LYS A 49 6.08 -9.19 8.60
C LYS A 49 4.68 -9.51 8.11
N GLN A 50 3.80 -9.76 9.04
CA GLN A 50 2.37 -9.97 8.83
C GLN A 50 1.59 -9.22 9.90
N ILE A 51 0.37 -8.83 9.58
CA ILE A 51 -0.50 -8.09 10.49
C ILE A 51 -1.76 -8.91 10.71
N ALA A 52 -2.09 -9.19 11.95
CA ALA A 52 -3.32 -9.88 12.32
C ALA A 52 -4.48 -8.89 12.40
N TYR A 53 -5.64 -9.30 11.90
CA TYR A 53 -6.87 -8.56 12.05
C TYR A 53 -7.51 -8.86 13.40
N ASP A 54 -7.81 -7.82 14.14
CA ASP A 54 -8.46 -7.88 15.45
C ASP A 54 -9.80 -7.09 15.50
N GLY A 55 -10.25 -6.59 14.36
CA GLY A 55 -11.47 -5.79 14.24
C GLY A 55 -12.76 -6.61 14.21
N ALA A 56 -13.86 -5.91 13.99
CA ALA A 56 -15.19 -6.51 13.88
C ALA A 56 -15.32 -7.43 12.66
N ALA A 57 -16.07 -8.53 12.79
CA ALA A 57 -16.30 -9.49 11.70
C ALA A 57 -17.34 -8.96 10.68
N THR A 58 -17.09 -7.77 10.13
CA THR A 58 -17.89 -7.13 9.08
C THR A 58 -17.05 -6.78 7.85
N LEU A 59 -17.69 -6.71 6.70
CA LEU A 59 -17.03 -6.37 5.44
C LEU A 59 -16.43 -4.97 5.49
N GLU A 60 -17.21 -4.00 6.00
CA GLU A 60 -16.82 -2.60 6.10
C GLU A 60 -15.60 -2.41 7.01
N ALA A 61 -15.55 -3.13 8.13
CA ALA A 61 -14.42 -3.05 9.06
C ALA A 61 -13.15 -3.66 8.46
N LEU A 62 -13.30 -4.78 7.73
CA LEU A 62 -12.18 -5.41 7.05
C LEU A 62 -11.65 -4.55 5.90
N ASP A 63 -12.56 -3.93 5.11
CA ASP A 63 -12.21 -2.97 4.06
C ASP A 63 -11.42 -1.78 4.61
N ALA A 64 -11.94 -1.14 5.63
CA ALA A 64 -11.30 0.00 6.27
C ALA A 64 -9.91 -0.33 6.83
N TRP A 65 -9.73 -1.57 7.31
CA TRP A 65 -8.45 -2.03 7.84
C TRP A 65 -7.44 -2.34 6.73
N VAL A 66 -7.86 -2.97 5.62
CA VAL A 66 -6.96 -3.34 4.52
C VAL A 66 -6.60 -2.15 3.64
N ALA A 67 -7.53 -1.22 3.41
CA ALA A 67 -7.36 -0.12 2.46
C ALA A 67 -6.02 0.67 2.63
N PRO A 68 -5.60 1.10 3.83
CA PRO A 68 -4.32 1.79 3.99
C PRO A 68 -3.10 0.90 3.73
N MET A 69 -3.23 -0.42 3.90
CA MET A 69 -2.14 -1.37 3.68
C MET A 69 -1.96 -1.76 2.21
N MET A 70 -2.95 -1.51 1.38
CA MET A 70 -2.88 -1.72 -0.08
C MET A 70 -2.07 -0.64 -0.78
N ILE A 71 -1.87 0.51 -0.16
CA ILE A 71 -1.12 1.62 -0.74
C ILE A 71 0.37 1.34 -0.56
N PRO A 72 1.16 1.29 -1.64
CA PRO A 72 2.61 1.17 -1.53
C PRO A 72 3.18 2.34 -0.72
N LYS A 73 4.14 2.05 0.16
CA LYS A 73 4.81 3.08 0.97
C LYS A 73 5.60 4.06 0.11
N TYR A 74 6.17 3.55 -0.95
CA TYR A 74 7.03 4.25 -1.89
C TYR A 74 6.86 3.63 -3.28
N PHE A 75 6.43 4.39 -4.25
CA PHE A 75 6.12 3.90 -5.57
C PHE A 75 6.43 4.93 -6.66
N GLU A 76 6.70 4.44 -7.86
CA GLU A 76 6.77 5.28 -9.04
C GLU A 76 5.36 5.70 -9.43
N TRP A 77 5.15 6.99 -9.63
CA TRP A 77 3.87 7.52 -10.03
C TRP A 77 3.59 7.16 -11.49
N SER A 78 2.50 6.49 -11.73
CA SER A 78 1.91 6.25 -13.04
C SER A 78 0.47 6.78 -13.09
N ASP A 79 -0.13 6.75 -14.28
CA ASP A 79 -1.52 7.19 -14.45
C ASP A 79 -2.51 6.34 -13.64
N ASP A 80 -2.16 5.08 -13.33
CA ASP A 80 -2.99 4.17 -12.52
C ASP A 80 -3.06 4.57 -11.05
N GLU A 81 -2.01 5.20 -10.53
CA GLU A 81 -1.94 5.67 -9.14
C GLU A 81 -2.45 7.10 -8.96
N TYR A 82 -2.76 7.82 -10.05
CA TYR A 82 -3.23 9.20 -10.01
C TYR A 82 -4.41 9.39 -9.06
N ASP A 83 -5.39 8.52 -9.14
CA ASP A 83 -6.57 8.55 -8.28
C ASP A 83 -6.25 8.34 -6.79
N GLN A 84 -5.20 7.58 -6.48
CA GLN A 84 -4.76 7.35 -5.11
C GLN A 84 -4.09 8.59 -4.52
N ILE A 85 -3.35 9.33 -5.34
CA ILE A 85 -2.62 10.53 -4.92
C ILE A 85 -3.55 11.71 -4.72
N PHE A 86 -4.53 11.90 -5.60
CA PHE A 86 -5.33 13.14 -5.65
C PHE A 86 -6.75 13.03 -5.07
N LYS A 87 -7.32 11.84 -4.95
CA LYS A 87 -8.71 11.65 -4.48
C LYS A 87 -8.86 11.39 -2.99
N LYS A 88 -7.76 11.20 -2.26
CA LYS A 88 -7.81 10.95 -0.81
C LYS A 88 -7.32 12.18 -0.06
N ASP A 89 -7.98 12.49 1.05
CA ASP A 89 -7.53 13.47 2.05
C ASP A 89 -6.26 12.96 2.78
N GLN A 90 -5.23 12.68 2.00
CA GLN A 90 -3.98 12.13 2.50
C GLN A 90 -2.82 12.99 2.04
N LEU A 91 -1.94 13.32 2.98
CA LEU A 91 -0.71 14.03 2.67
C LEU A 91 0.14 13.18 1.71
N THR A 92 0.43 13.74 0.55
CA THR A 92 1.28 13.10 -0.47
C THR A 92 2.54 13.92 -0.68
N LEU A 93 3.68 13.25 -0.64
CA LEU A 93 4.97 13.83 -0.99
C LEU A 93 5.41 13.21 -2.33
N VAL A 94 5.81 14.07 -3.26
CA VAL A 94 6.27 13.64 -4.58
C VAL A 94 7.71 14.07 -4.79
N LEU A 95 8.59 13.14 -5.13
CA LEU A 95 9.94 13.41 -5.54
C LEU A 95 10.00 13.42 -7.09
N PHE A 96 10.27 14.56 -7.67
CA PHE A 96 10.58 14.68 -9.10
C PHE A 96 12.05 14.40 -9.34
N ARG A 97 12.35 13.45 -10.20
CA ARG A 97 13.73 13.05 -10.55
C ARG A 97 14.00 13.41 -12.01
N ASP A 98 15.07 14.12 -12.26
CA ASP A 98 15.50 14.46 -13.62
C ASP A 98 16.61 13.52 -14.12
N ASP A 99 17.56 13.18 -13.25
CA ASP A 99 18.71 12.34 -13.55
C ASP A 99 18.92 11.32 -12.44
N LYS A 100 18.77 10.01 -12.77
CA LYS A 100 18.89 8.93 -11.79
C LYS A 100 20.23 8.93 -11.04
N ASP A 101 21.30 9.28 -11.71
CA ASP A 101 22.64 9.19 -11.10
C ASP A 101 22.90 10.38 -10.17
N LYS A 102 22.42 11.57 -10.52
CA LYS A 102 22.58 12.77 -9.70
C LYS A 102 21.63 12.82 -8.51
N ASP A 103 20.43 12.25 -8.70
CA ASP A 103 19.35 12.31 -7.71
C ASP A 103 19.33 11.14 -6.74
N GLU A 104 20.27 10.20 -6.83
CA GLU A 104 20.27 8.97 -6.06
C GLU A 104 20.32 9.23 -4.54
N ALA A 105 21.08 10.21 -4.08
CA ALA A 105 21.16 10.57 -2.66
C ALA A 105 19.80 11.09 -2.14
N TYR A 106 19.11 11.89 -2.95
CA TYR A 106 17.76 12.37 -2.62
C TYR A 106 16.75 11.22 -2.62
N ALA A 107 16.83 10.33 -3.61
CA ALA A 107 15.95 9.16 -3.70
C ALA A 107 16.08 8.24 -2.48
N GLN A 108 17.31 7.95 -2.04
CA GLN A 108 17.57 7.14 -0.85
C GLN A 108 17.04 7.81 0.43
N ALA A 109 17.27 9.12 0.60
CA ALA A 109 16.74 9.87 1.73
C ALA A 109 15.20 9.89 1.73
N PHE A 110 14.60 10.05 0.57
CA PHE A 110 13.16 10.06 0.37
C PHE A 110 12.53 8.68 0.67
N GLU A 111 13.12 7.60 0.17
CA GLU A 111 12.69 6.23 0.48
C GLU A 111 12.80 5.92 1.97
N LYS A 112 13.89 6.34 2.61
CA LYS A 112 14.06 6.20 4.07
C LYS A 112 12.96 6.95 4.82
N SER A 113 12.63 8.17 4.38
CA SER A 113 11.55 8.96 4.96
C SER A 113 10.19 8.29 4.77
N ALA A 114 9.94 7.66 3.62
CA ALA A 114 8.73 6.89 3.36
C ALA A 114 8.56 5.72 4.35
N LYS A 115 9.64 5.00 4.62
CA LYS A 115 9.65 3.89 5.60
C LYS A 115 9.35 4.38 7.02
N LEU A 116 9.87 5.54 7.42
CA LEU A 116 9.66 6.13 8.75
C LEU A 116 8.24 6.71 8.95
N ASN A 117 7.58 7.11 7.88
CA ASN A 117 6.26 7.73 7.90
C ASN A 117 5.17 6.82 7.34
N GLU A 118 5.37 5.52 7.43
CA GLU A 118 4.39 4.52 7.00
C GLU A 118 3.02 4.76 7.64
N GLY A 119 1.97 4.75 6.81
CA GLY A 119 0.59 4.96 7.25
C GLY A 119 0.20 6.42 7.56
N LYS A 120 1.15 7.37 7.55
CA LYS A 120 0.89 8.79 7.79
C LYS A 120 0.80 9.60 6.51
N SER A 121 1.61 9.24 5.51
CA SER A 121 1.72 9.98 4.25
C SER A 121 2.00 9.02 3.11
N LEU A 122 1.60 9.41 1.89
CA LEU A 122 2.00 8.74 0.67
C LEU A 122 3.34 9.34 0.18
N PHE A 123 4.22 8.47 -0.28
CA PHE A 123 5.45 8.85 -0.92
C PHE A 123 5.50 8.29 -2.32
N SER A 124 5.60 9.15 -3.31
CA SER A 124 5.74 8.75 -4.70
C SER A 124 6.89 9.48 -5.36
N TRP A 125 7.41 8.91 -6.42
CA TRP A 125 8.46 9.55 -7.21
C TRP A 125 8.13 9.44 -8.69
N ASN A 126 8.71 10.34 -9.45
CA ASN A 126 8.46 10.46 -10.87
C ASN A 126 9.78 10.64 -11.61
N ASN A 127 9.98 9.90 -12.70
CA ASN A 127 11.15 9.98 -13.56
C ASN A 127 10.96 11.10 -14.58
N GLY A 128 11.19 12.33 -14.16
CA GLY A 128 11.52 13.41 -15.07
C GLY A 128 10.40 14.00 -15.90
N VAL A 129 10.79 14.97 -16.65
CA VAL A 129 10.02 15.99 -17.33
C VAL A 129 9.41 15.52 -18.66
N LYS A 130 9.60 14.27 -19.09
CA LYS A 130 9.21 13.78 -20.41
C LYS A 130 8.03 12.81 -20.38
N GLY A 131 6.97 13.12 -21.16
CA GLY A 131 5.84 12.22 -21.38
C GLY A 131 4.63 12.48 -20.49
N ALA A 132 3.87 11.43 -20.13
CA ALA A 132 2.70 11.51 -19.26
C ALA A 132 3.01 12.14 -17.90
N HIS A 133 4.22 11.99 -17.44
CA HIS A 133 4.76 12.57 -16.22
C HIS A 133 4.81 14.10 -16.22
N SER A 134 4.91 14.76 -17.39
CA SER A 134 4.87 16.21 -17.48
C SER A 134 3.53 16.83 -17.05
N LYS A 135 2.43 16.05 -17.05
CA LYS A 135 1.14 16.51 -16.56
C LYS A 135 1.15 16.70 -15.05
N GLY A 136 1.74 15.75 -14.32
CA GLY A 136 1.84 15.84 -12.86
C GLY A 136 2.68 17.03 -12.41
N VAL A 137 3.81 17.27 -13.07
CA VAL A 137 4.65 18.45 -12.82
C VAL A 137 3.86 19.75 -13.01
N LYS A 138 3.09 19.84 -14.09
CA LYS A 138 2.23 21.02 -14.39
C LYS A 138 1.09 21.19 -13.37
N ILE A 139 0.42 20.10 -12.99
CA ILE A 139 -0.70 20.14 -12.05
C ILE A 139 -0.23 20.56 -10.66
N LEU A 140 0.94 20.09 -10.23
CA LEU A 140 1.51 20.42 -8.93
C LEU A 140 2.28 21.75 -8.92
N GLY A 141 2.38 22.42 -10.07
CA GLY A 141 3.09 23.70 -10.17
C GLY A 141 4.61 23.58 -9.96
N ALA A 142 5.16 22.39 -10.09
CA ALA A 142 6.61 22.13 -9.99
C ALA A 142 7.29 22.51 -11.31
N ASN A 143 7.10 23.74 -11.77
CA ASN A 143 7.82 24.28 -12.89
C ASN A 143 9.17 24.79 -12.40
N GLU A 144 10.19 24.69 -13.27
CA GLU A 144 11.57 25.15 -13.10
C GLU A 144 11.71 26.46 -12.36
#